data_d1855cbf5c02c74ce8eeb7e5314e374a
#
_entry.id   d1855cbf5c02c74ce8eeb7e5314e374a
#
_cell.length_a   1.000
_cell.length_b   1.000
_cell.length_c   1.000
_cell.angle_alpha   90.00
_cell.angle_beta   90.00
_cell.angle_gamma   90.00
#
_symmetry.space_group_name_H-M   'P 1'
#
loop_
_entity.id
_entity.type
_entity.pdbx_description
1 polymer ?
#
loop_
_entity_poly.entity_id
_entity_poly.type
_entity_poly.pdbx_seq_one_letter_code
_entity_poly.pdbx_strand_id
1 'polypeptide(L)'
;VLLRIFFSGSRSPRENREMLERLAQVYEVRQREMESVAGLIEQYQALTQSPSDAVVWEMTADFGRAYTQMCQDWIDRCITRLKEIENENSDA
;
A
#
# COMPACT_ATOMS: atom_id res chain seq x y z
N VAL A 1 -10.48 0.88 5.20
CA VAL A 1 -9.27 0.27 5.80
C VAL A 1 -8.88 0.96 7.09
N LEU A 2 -8.73 2.28 7.08
CA LEU A 2 -8.37 3.04 8.28
C LEU A 2 -9.40 2.89 9.40
N LEU A 3 -10.69 2.93 9.08
CA LEU A 3 -11.76 2.74 10.05
C LEU A 3 -11.68 1.36 10.71
N ARG A 4 -11.39 0.32 9.92
CA ARG A 4 -11.23 -1.04 10.42
C ARG A 4 -10.07 -1.13 11.41
N ILE A 5 -8.97 -0.44 11.16
CA ILE A 5 -7.81 -0.40 12.04
C ILE A 5 -8.13 0.34 13.34
N PHE A 6 -8.81 1.49 13.27
CA PHE A 6 -9.21 2.25 14.44
C PHE A 6 -10.12 1.46 15.38
N PHE A 7 -11.05 0.67 14.83
CA PHE A 7 -12.00 -0.10 15.63
C PHE A 7 -11.52 -1.50 16.00
N SER A 8 -10.27 -1.84 15.68
CA SER A 8 -9.69 -3.15 16.01
C SER A 8 -9.00 -3.18 17.38
N GLY A 9 -9.15 -2.14 18.21
CA GLY A 9 -8.53 -2.04 19.53
C GLY A 9 -8.93 -3.11 20.54
N SER A 10 -10.05 -3.83 20.30
CA SER A 10 -10.50 -4.95 21.11
C SER A 10 -9.74 -6.25 20.83
N ARG A 11 -8.95 -6.29 19.76
CA ARG A 11 -8.16 -7.45 19.37
C ARG A 11 -6.79 -7.42 20.02
N SER A 12 -6.15 -8.58 20.15
CA SER A 12 -4.79 -8.66 20.64
C SER A 12 -3.81 -8.00 19.66
N PRO A 13 -2.63 -7.55 20.11
CA PRO A 13 -1.59 -7.05 19.22
C PRO A 13 -1.23 -8.04 18.11
N ARG A 14 -1.19 -9.33 18.43
CA ARG A 14 -0.93 -10.39 17.45
C ARG A 14 -1.99 -10.46 16.37
N GLU A 15 -3.26 -10.41 16.75
CA GLU A 15 -4.37 -10.45 15.79
C GLU A 15 -4.34 -9.22 14.84
N ASN A 16 -4.06 -8.04 15.40
CA ASN A 16 -3.91 -6.83 14.62
C ASN A 16 -2.71 -6.92 13.66
N ARG A 17 -1.59 -7.48 14.13
CA ARG A 17 -0.41 -7.69 13.28
C ARG A 17 -0.72 -8.64 12.12
N GLU A 18 -1.37 -9.77 12.41
CA GLU A 18 -1.75 -10.74 11.37
C GLU A 18 -2.67 -10.12 10.32
N MET A 19 -3.61 -9.28 10.76
CA MET A 19 -4.49 -8.54 9.85
C MET A 19 -3.70 -7.60 8.94
N LEU A 20 -2.74 -6.86 9.50
CA LEU A 20 -1.90 -5.93 8.75
C LEU A 20 -0.96 -6.67 7.79
N GLU A 21 -0.46 -7.84 8.17
CA GLU A 21 0.37 -8.66 7.29
C GLU A 21 -0.41 -9.13 6.06
N ARG A 22 -1.69 -9.50 6.24
CA ARG A 22 -2.57 -9.83 5.10
C ARG A 22 -2.81 -8.62 4.22
N LEU A 23 -3.02 -7.46 4.82
CA LEU A 23 -3.23 -6.22 4.09
C LEU A 23 -1.98 -5.82 3.30
N ALA A 24 -0.79 -6.02 3.87
CA ALA A 24 0.48 -5.79 3.19
C ALA A 24 0.59 -6.60 1.89
N GLN A 25 0.16 -7.86 1.91
CA GLN A 25 0.16 -8.71 0.72
C GLN A 25 -0.77 -8.16 -0.37
N VAL A 26 -1.92 -7.63 0.02
CA VAL A 26 -2.87 -7.01 -0.93
C VAL A 26 -2.20 -5.82 -1.62
N TYR A 27 -1.48 -4.98 -0.88
CA TYR A 27 -0.80 -3.82 -1.46
C TYR A 27 0.40 -4.20 -2.32
N GLU A 28 1.10 -5.29 -2.03
CA GLU A 28 2.14 -5.83 -2.91
C GLU A 28 1.58 -6.20 -4.28
N VAL A 29 0.43 -6.88 -4.30
CA VAL A 29 -0.25 -7.24 -5.55
C VAL A 29 -0.68 -5.98 -6.31
N ARG A 30 -1.25 -5.00 -5.62
CA ARG A 30 -1.64 -3.72 -6.23
C ARG A 30 -0.46 -2.99 -6.83
N GLN A 31 0.69 -3.02 -6.16
CA GLN A 31 1.91 -2.38 -6.68
C GLN A 31 2.35 -3.01 -7.99
N ARG A 32 2.31 -4.34 -8.10
CA ARG A 32 2.63 -5.04 -9.36
C ARG A 32 1.64 -4.69 -10.46
N GLU A 33 0.35 -4.61 -10.13
CA GLU A 33 -0.70 -4.18 -11.08
C GLU A 33 -0.44 -2.76 -11.57
N MET A 34 -0.05 -1.85 -10.68
CA MET A 34 0.27 -0.47 -11.03
C MET A 34 1.48 -0.37 -11.96
N GLU A 35 2.48 -1.22 -11.78
CA GLU A 35 3.63 -1.30 -12.68
C GLU A 35 3.20 -1.75 -14.09
N SER A 36 2.29 -2.72 -14.17
CA SER A 36 1.72 -3.17 -15.45
C SER A 36 0.92 -2.05 -16.12
N VAL A 37 0.13 -1.31 -15.36
CA VAL A 37 -0.64 -0.16 -15.86
C VAL A 37 0.31 0.93 -16.36
N ALA A 38 1.40 1.20 -15.64
CA ALA A 38 2.40 2.18 -16.07
C ALA A 38 3.02 1.80 -17.42
N GLY A 39 3.31 0.52 -17.64
CA GLY A 39 3.81 0.02 -18.92
C GLY A 39 2.79 0.21 -20.04
N LEU A 40 1.51 -0.04 -19.78
CA LEU A 40 0.44 0.22 -20.75
C LEU A 40 0.31 1.71 -21.09
N ILE A 41 0.43 2.58 -20.09
CA ILE A 41 0.38 4.03 -20.29
C ILE A 41 1.53 4.48 -21.18
N GLU A 42 2.73 3.97 -20.99
CA GLU A 42 3.87 4.27 -21.86
C GLU A 42 3.59 3.89 -23.32
N GLN A 43 2.97 2.73 -23.56
CA GLN A 43 2.58 2.31 -24.90
C GLN A 43 1.54 3.26 -25.51
N TYR A 44 0.55 3.68 -24.73
CA TYR A 44 -0.45 4.64 -25.20
C TYR A 44 0.14 6.02 -25.43
N GLN A 45 1.09 6.47 -24.63
CA GLN A 45 1.79 7.73 -24.82
C GLN A 45 2.50 7.78 -26.17
N ALA A 46 3.09 6.68 -26.61
CA ALA A 46 3.74 6.59 -27.91
C ALA A 46 2.76 6.72 -29.07
N LEU A 47 1.47 6.41 -28.85
CA LEU A 47 0.42 6.45 -29.87
C LEU A 47 -0.38 7.75 -29.87
N THR A 48 -0.37 8.50 -28.76
CA THR A 48 -1.15 9.73 -28.66
C THR A 48 -0.46 10.88 -29.36
N GLN A 49 -1.28 11.75 -29.99
CA GLN A 49 -0.81 12.99 -30.59
C GLN A 49 -0.97 14.19 -29.65
N SER A 50 -1.49 13.97 -28.44
CA SER A 50 -1.71 15.00 -27.44
C SER A 50 -0.70 14.88 -26.29
N PRO A 51 0.34 15.74 -26.26
CA PRO A 51 1.31 15.72 -25.15
C PRO A 51 0.68 15.98 -23.78
N SER A 52 -0.38 16.81 -23.72
CA SER A 52 -1.06 17.11 -22.46
C SER A 52 -1.77 15.88 -21.89
N ASP A 53 -2.39 15.06 -22.73
CA ASP A 53 -3.04 13.82 -22.30
C ASP A 53 -2.00 12.82 -21.78
N ALA A 54 -0.86 12.72 -22.44
CA ALA A 54 0.24 11.86 -22.00
C ALA A 54 0.73 12.25 -20.60
N VAL A 55 0.88 13.55 -20.34
CA VAL A 55 1.30 14.06 -19.02
C VAL A 55 0.25 13.72 -17.95
N VAL A 56 -1.04 13.92 -18.25
CA VAL A 56 -2.11 13.61 -17.28
C VAL A 56 -2.14 12.12 -16.95
N TRP A 57 -1.98 11.24 -17.93
CA TRP A 57 -1.90 9.80 -17.69
C TRP A 57 -0.72 9.43 -16.81
N GLU A 58 0.44 10.04 -17.07
CA GLU A 58 1.65 9.83 -16.28
C GLU A 58 1.46 10.28 -14.82
N MET A 59 0.83 11.44 -14.62
CA MET A 59 0.52 11.96 -13.28
C MET A 59 -0.42 11.03 -12.51
N THR A 60 -1.43 10.46 -13.18
CA THR A 60 -2.36 9.52 -12.59
C THR A 60 -1.67 8.24 -12.14
N ALA A 61 -0.79 7.70 -12.98
CA ALA A 61 -0.01 6.51 -12.63
C ALA A 61 0.94 6.79 -11.47
N ASP A 62 1.57 7.95 -11.45
CA ASP A 62 2.46 8.38 -10.38
C ASP A 62 1.73 8.50 -9.05
N PHE A 63 0.53 9.08 -9.05
CA PHE A 63 -0.30 9.15 -7.85
C PHE A 63 -0.62 7.75 -7.31
N GLY A 64 -1.00 6.81 -8.18
CA GLY A 64 -1.29 5.44 -7.77
C GLY A 64 -0.10 4.75 -7.11
N ARG A 65 1.10 4.91 -7.69
CA ARG A 65 2.34 4.36 -7.13
C ARG A 65 2.67 5.01 -5.78
N ALA A 66 2.58 6.33 -5.70
CA ALA A 66 2.87 7.07 -4.47
C ALA A 66 1.90 6.68 -3.34
N TYR A 67 0.62 6.57 -3.65
CA TYR A 67 -0.40 6.16 -2.69
C TYR A 67 -0.14 4.74 -2.16
N THR A 68 0.12 3.80 -3.05
CA THR A 68 0.38 2.41 -2.69
C THR A 68 1.64 2.28 -1.84
N GLN A 69 2.71 3.00 -2.20
CA GLN A 69 3.96 3.01 -1.44
C GLN A 69 3.75 3.59 -0.04
N MET A 70 3.00 4.68 0.07
CA MET A 70 2.65 5.28 1.36
C MET A 70 1.93 4.28 2.26
N CYS A 71 0.95 3.57 1.72
CA CYS A 71 0.20 2.57 2.47
C CYS A 71 1.10 1.42 2.95
N GLN A 72 1.97 0.91 2.09
CA GLN A 72 2.92 -0.14 2.45
C GLN A 72 3.86 0.30 3.57
N ASP A 73 4.44 1.49 3.45
CA ASP A 73 5.37 2.03 4.44
C ASP A 73 4.68 2.19 5.81
N TRP A 74 3.46 2.69 5.81
CA TRP A 74 2.69 2.85 7.04
C TRP A 74 2.35 1.50 7.68
N ILE A 75 1.90 0.53 6.88
CA ILE A 75 1.58 -0.82 7.34
C ILE A 75 2.82 -1.47 7.98
N ASP A 76 3.99 -1.35 7.33
CA ASP A 76 5.24 -1.90 7.83
C ASP A 76 5.62 -1.28 9.18
N ARG A 77 5.45 0.03 9.35
CA ARG A 77 5.70 0.70 10.63
C ARG A 77 4.75 0.18 11.72
N CYS A 78 3.48 -0.01 11.38
CA CYS A 78 2.50 -0.54 12.32
C CYS A 78 2.82 -1.98 12.75
N ILE A 79 3.20 -2.82 11.80
CA ILE A 79 3.61 -4.21 12.08
C ILE A 79 4.80 -4.23 13.03
N THR A 80 5.80 -3.40 12.77
CA THR A 80 6.99 -3.30 13.62
C THR A 80 6.62 -2.91 15.06
N ARG A 81 5.76 -1.93 15.22
CA ARG A 81 5.32 -1.48 16.54
C ARG A 81 4.53 -2.56 17.29
N LEU A 82 3.68 -3.29 16.58
CA LEU A 82 2.91 -4.38 17.18
C LEU A 82 3.81 -5.54 17.62
N LYS A 83 4.84 -5.86 16.84
CA LYS A 83 5.85 -6.86 17.22
C LYS A 83 6.58 -6.46 18.49
N GLU A 84 6.91 -5.18 18.64
CA GLU A 84 7.55 -4.66 19.86
C GLU A 84 6.64 -4.85 21.08
N ILE A 85 5.34 -4.57 20.95
CA ILE A 85 4.35 -4.77 22.02
C ILE A 85 4.22 -6.25 22.38
N GLU A 86 4.17 -7.15 21.36
CA GLU A 86 4.13 -8.59 21.59
C GLU A 86 5.36 -9.07 22.36
N ASN A 87 6.55 -8.58 22.04
CA ASN A 87 7.79 -8.93 22.70
C ASN A 87 7.80 -8.45 24.16
N GLU A 88 7.33 -7.23 24.41
CA GLU A 88 7.20 -6.70 25.78
C GLU A 88 6.24 -7.56 26.61
N ASN A 89 5.12 -7.96 26.06
CA ASN A 89 4.15 -8.81 26.74
C ASN A 89 4.71 -10.22 27.03
N SER A 90 5.58 -10.72 26.14
CA SER A 90 6.22 -12.03 26.33
C SER A 90 7.27 -12.02 27.46
N ASP A 91 7.94 -10.88 27.65
CA ASP A 91 8.96 -10.70 28.67
C ASP A 91 8.35 -10.45 30.08
N ALA A 92 7.07 -10.13 30.10
CA ALA A 92 6.34 -9.94 31.33
C ALA A 92 5.77 -11.27 31.86
#